data_61bf5ae5b14a73562f6909615efbece7
#
_entry.id   61bf5ae5b14a73562f6909615efbece7
#
_cell.length_a   1.000
_cell.length_b   1.000
_cell.length_c   1.000
_cell.angle_alpha   90.00
_cell.angle_beta   90.00
_cell.angle_gamma   90.00
#
_symmetry.space_group_name_H-M   'P 1'
#
loop_
_entity.id
_entity.type
_entity.pdbx_description
1 polymer ?
#
loop_
_entity_poly.entity_id
_entity_poly.type
_entity_poly.pdbx_seq_one_letter_code
_entity_poly.pdbx_strand_id
1 'polypeptide(L)'
;FKRVNMKSIFLFILFILSSISSSLSETESKNNWDQIVKSTQNKTVKLHAWGGSKNINNYINWVKVKVHEKYGIKLQHIKIKDTSDAVKKVLFEKIAKKNKNGSVDIIWINGENFLTMKKNNLLLNKNWILQLPNSKFIDFSKSSPYFYDFGIFNEGKEMPWGLSQLIFYYDSDQLKIVPKSASQLKNFIKKNPGRFTFPQPPDFIGTSFLKQILIEVSKDKELFYNKYNTNNDRHTSSLNELWNWFDEVTPFLWKSGKTYPNNYLSLGQLFSDNELDIGLTFNIAYPKNEISKGNF
;
A
#
# COMPACT_ATOMS: atom_id res chain seq x y z
N PHE A 1 13.99 64.22 19.49
CA PHE A 1 14.43 63.12 18.62
C PHE A 1 14.22 61.82 19.37
N LYS A 2 13.15 61.05 19.00
CA LYS A 2 12.92 59.65 19.53
C LYS A 2 13.98 58.72 18.96
N ARG A 3 14.81 58.10 19.80
CA ARG A 3 15.72 57.03 19.41
C ARG A 3 14.91 55.84 18.92
N VAL A 4 14.94 55.59 17.63
CA VAL A 4 14.39 54.36 17.02
C VAL A 4 15.27 53.19 17.49
N ASN A 5 14.65 52.20 18.10
CA ASN A 5 15.35 51.08 18.73
C ASN A 5 15.93 50.16 17.61
N MET A 6 17.26 50.15 17.49
CA MET A 6 18.01 49.40 16.47
C MET A 6 17.64 47.92 16.41
N LYS A 7 17.18 47.35 17.53
CA LYS A 7 16.67 45.94 17.59
C LYS A 7 15.38 45.74 16.80
N SER A 8 14.49 46.77 16.79
CA SER A 8 13.23 46.70 16.03
C SER A 8 13.46 46.79 14.52
N ILE A 9 14.46 47.54 14.09
CA ILE A 9 14.85 47.61 12.66
C ILE A 9 15.47 46.32 12.21
N PHE A 10 16.30 45.67 13.05
CA PHE A 10 16.92 44.38 12.74
C PHE A 10 15.89 43.24 12.63
N LEU A 11 14.87 43.21 13.51
CA LEU A 11 13.76 42.25 13.43
C LEU A 11 12.89 42.45 12.18
N PHE A 12 12.66 43.73 11.80
CA PHE A 12 11.87 44.03 10.59
C PHE A 12 12.60 43.63 9.29
N ILE A 13 13.92 43.85 9.24
CA ILE A 13 14.76 43.42 8.12
C ILE A 13 14.82 41.88 8.03
N LEU A 14 14.91 41.16 9.17
CA LEU A 14 14.87 39.69 9.19
C LEU A 14 13.52 39.16 8.70
N PHE A 15 12.41 39.81 9.01
CA PHE A 15 11.07 39.44 8.58
C PHE A 15 10.88 39.67 7.06
N ILE A 16 11.41 40.77 6.52
CA ILE A 16 11.39 41.06 5.09
C ILE A 16 12.28 40.09 4.31
N LEU A 17 13.46 39.74 4.82
CA LEU A 17 14.37 38.78 4.19
C LEU A 17 13.78 37.37 4.20
N SER A 18 13.05 36.97 5.24
CA SER A 18 12.36 35.65 5.29
C SER A 18 11.17 35.57 4.33
N SER A 19 10.44 36.65 4.11
CA SER A 19 9.33 36.70 3.16
C SER A 19 9.82 36.76 1.70
N ILE A 20 10.96 37.39 1.44
CA ILE A 20 11.57 37.37 0.09
C ILE A 20 12.14 36.00 -0.25
N SER A 21 12.78 35.29 0.68
CA SER A 21 13.31 33.95 0.42
C SER A 21 12.21 32.92 0.20
N SER A 22 11.07 33.01 0.87
CA SER A 22 9.93 32.11 0.61
C SER A 22 9.29 32.39 -0.75
N SER A 23 9.16 33.64 -1.18
CA SER A 23 8.60 33.98 -2.49
C SER A 23 9.53 33.58 -3.65
N LEU A 24 10.83 33.69 -3.49
CA LEU A 24 11.83 33.24 -4.47
C LEU A 24 11.82 31.71 -4.63
N SER A 25 11.72 30.98 -3.50
CA SER A 25 11.64 29.51 -3.50
C SER A 25 10.36 29.00 -4.17
N GLU A 26 9.22 29.65 -3.94
CA GLU A 26 7.96 29.30 -4.61
C GLU A 26 7.99 29.61 -6.11
N THR A 27 8.63 30.67 -6.52
CA THR A 27 8.77 31.06 -7.93
C THR A 27 9.72 30.11 -8.68
N GLU A 28 10.83 29.71 -8.07
CA GLU A 28 11.76 28.71 -8.64
C GLU A 28 11.10 27.33 -8.77
N SER A 29 10.36 26.88 -7.74
CA SER A 29 9.62 25.63 -7.76
C SER A 29 8.55 25.61 -8.85
N LYS A 30 7.82 26.72 -9.03
CA LYS A 30 6.81 26.86 -10.07
C LYS A 30 7.43 26.85 -11.48
N ASN A 31 8.52 27.56 -11.69
CA ASN A 31 9.23 27.59 -12.96
C ASN A 31 9.77 26.20 -13.34
N ASN A 32 10.27 25.43 -12.37
CA ASN A 32 10.72 24.06 -12.59
C ASN A 32 9.56 23.13 -12.96
N TRP A 33 8.40 23.27 -12.33
CA TRP A 33 7.22 22.48 -12.64
C TRP A 33 6.69 22.77 -14.04
N ASP A 34 6.61 24.03 -14.43
CA ASP A 34 6.16 24.43 -15.78
C ASP A 34 7.09 23.91 -16.87
N GLN A 35 8.40 23.88 -16.63
CA GLN A 35 9.38 23.25 -17.55
C GLN A 35 9.16 21.74 -17.65
N ILE A 36 8.91 21.04 -16.53
CA ILE A 36 8.58 19.62 -16.52
C ILE A 36 7.33 19.37 -17.36
N VAL A 37 6.25 20.12 -17.12
CA VAL A 37 4.99 20.00 -17.86
C VAL A 37 5.20 20.20 -19.37
N LYS A 38 5.96 21.22 -19.79
CA LYS A 38 6.31 21.43 -21.19
C LYS A 38 7.08 20.25 -21.79
N SER A 39 7.98 19.66 -21.02
CA SER A 39 8.81 18.54 -21.46
C SER A 39 8.04 17.22 -21.58
N THR A 40 6.85 17.09 -21.00
CA THR A 40 6.05 15.86 -20.98
C THR A 40 5.05 15.73 -22.13
N GLN A 41 4.86 16.79 -22.91
CA GLN A 41 3.94 16.81 -24.03
C GLN A 41 4.19 15.64 -25.00
N ASN A 42 3.11 14.93 -25.36
CA ASN A 42 3.11 13.75 -26.25
C ASN A 42 3.94 12.55 -25.79
N LYS A 43 4.43 12.55 -24.54
CA LYS A 43 5.14 11.39 -23.99
C LYS A 43 4.16 10.30 -23.54
N THR A 44 4.60 9.05 -23.66
CA THR A 44 3.90 7.90 -23.12
C THR A 44 4.48 7.56 -21.75
N VAL A 45 3.60 7.37 -20.75
CA VAL A 45 3.96 6.92 -19.39
C VAL A 45 3.27 5.59 -19.13
N LYS A 46 4.04 4.57 -18.78
CA LYS A 46 3.57 3.20 -18.51
C LYS A 46 3.37 3.00 -17.02
N LEU A 47 2.12 2.95 -16.61
CA LEU A 47 1.71 2.65 -15.24
C LEU A 47 1.44 1.15 -15.12
N HIS A 48 2.29 0.44 -14.38
CA HIS A 48 2.05 -0.94 -13.99
C HIS A 48 1.20 -0.95 -12.71
N ALA A 49 -0.04 -1.39 -12.84
CA ALA A 49 -1.00 -1.40 -11.73
C ALA A 49 -1.88 -2.65 -11.80
N TRP A 50 -2.30 -3.10 -10.62
CA TRP A 50 -3.22 -4.22 -10.50
C TRP A 50 -4.52 -3.98 -11.28
N GLY A 51 -4.92 -4.98 -12.08
CA GLY A 51 -6.04 -4.88 -13.02
C GLY A 51 -7.31 -5.66 -12.62
N GLY A 52 -7.35 -6.22 -11.42
CA GLY A 52 -8.41 -7.15 -10.99
C GLY A 52 -9.74 -6.52 -10.58
N SER A 53 -9.88 -5.18 -10.61
CA SER A 53 -11.14 -4.50 -10.26
C SER A 53 -11.63 -3.62 -11.40
N LYS A 54 -12.87 -3.82 -11.83
CA LYS A 54 -13.52 -2.97 -12.85
C LYS A 54 -13.56 -1.50 -12.43
N ASN A 55 -13.88 -1.23 -11.17
CA ASN A 55 -13.99 0.15 -10.66
C ASN A 55 -12.64 0.86 -10.64
N ILE A 56 -11.57 0.17 -10.22
CA ILE A 56 -10.21 0.71 -10.25
C ILE A 56 -9.76 0.93 -11.70
N ASN A 57 -10.03 -0.01 -12.59
CA ASN A 57 -9.72 0.14 -14.02
C ASN A 57 -10.47 1.33 -14.64
N ASN A 58 -11.73 1.53 -14.30
CA ASN A 58 -12.51 2.68 -14.75
C ASN A 58 -11.93 4.00 -14.22
N TYR A 59 -11.51 4.04 -12.94
CA TYR A 59 -10.86 5.20 -12.39
C TYR A 59 -9.53 5.51 -13.11
N ILE A 60 -8.69 4.51 -13.36
CA ILE A 60 -7.44 4.71 -14.12
C ILE A 60 -7.74 5.18 -15.55
N ASN A 61 -8.80 4.68 -16.18
CA ASN A 61 -9.22 5.18 -17.50
C ASN A 61 -9.65 6.65 -17.45
N TRP A 62 -10.38 7.06 -16.42
CA TRP A 62 -10.70 8.47 -16.20
C TRP A 62 -9.43 9.31 -16.00
N VAL A 63 -8.48 8.82 -15.18
CA VAL A 63 -7.17 9.48 -14.98
C VAL A 63 -6.42 9.64 -16.31
N LYS A 64 -6.43 8.63 -17.18
CA LYS A 64 -5.80 8.71 -18.52
C LYS A 64 -6.31 9.90 -19.32
N VAL A 65 -7.64 10.09 -19.33
CA VAL A 65 -8.27 11.22 -20.04
C VAL A 65 -7.82 12.53 -19.42
N LYS A 66 -7.92 12.66 -18.08
CA LYS A 66 -7.56 13.90 -17.37
C LYS A 66 -6.08 14.27 -17.47
N VAL A 67 -5.19 13.29 -17.43
CA VAL A 67 -3.76 13.51 -17.60
C VAL A 67 -3.43 13.92 -19.04
N HIS A 68 -4.11 13.35 -20.02
CA HIS A 68 -3.95 13.74 -21.42
C HIS A 68 -4.45 15.18 -21.66
N GLU A 69 -5.67 15.50 -21.21
CA GLU A 69 -6.25 16.84 -21.34
C GLU A 69 -5.37 17.92 -20.69
N LYS A 70 -4.83 17.65 -19.51
CA LYS A 70 -4.09 18.64 -18.72
C LYS A 70 -2.61 18.76 -19.09
N TYR A 71 -1.97 17.65 -19.44
CA TYR A 71 -0.51 17.56 -19.57
C TYR A 71 -0.05 17.01 -20.93
N GLY A 72 -0.95 16.62 -21.83
CA GLY A 72 -0.61 16.03 -23.12
C GLY A 72 0.05 14.64 -23.01
N ILE A 73 0.01 13.99 -21.83
CA ILE A 73 0.65 12.70 -21.57
C ILE A 73 -0.28 11.56 -22.01
N LYS A 74 0.28 10.56 -22.68
CA LYS A 74 -0.40 9.29 -23.00
C LYS A 74 -0.14 8.29 -21.87
N LEU A 75 -1.02 8.22 -20.86
CA LEU A 75 -0.92 7.24 -19.79
C LEU A 75 -1.36 5.86 -20.28
N GLN A 76 -0.47 4.88 -20.21
CA GLN A 76 -0.73 3.48 -20.57
C GLN A 76 -0.83 2.63 -19.31
N HIS A 77 -2.01 2.10 -19.02
CA HIS A 77 -2.23 1.15 -17.92
C HIS A 77 -1.79 -0.25 -18.35
N ILE A 78 -0.68 -0.73 -17.83
CA ILE A 78 -0.20 -2.10 -17.96
C ILE A 78 -0.78 -2.89 -16.79
N LYS A 79 -1.82 -3.66 -17.06
CA LYS A 79 -2.50 -4.47 -16.03
C LYS A 79 -1.62 -5.62 -15.61
N ILE A 80 -1.34 -5.73 -14.32
CA ILE A 80 -0.60 -6.83 -13.70
C ILE A 80 -1.50 -7.59 -12.73
N LYS A 81 -1.22 -8.87 -12.53
CA LYS A 81 -1.90 -9.71 -11.53
C LYS A 81 -1.29 -9.51 -10.15
N ASP A 82 0.03 -9.37 -10.11
CA ASP A 82 0.81 -9.16 -8.90
C ASP A 82 1.87 -8.07 -9.13
N THR A 83 2.11 -7.24 -8.12
CA THR A 83 3.09 -6.13 -8.19
C THR A 83 4.52 -6.65 -8.32
N SER A 84 4.82 -7.83 -7.78
CA SER A 84 6.14 -8.47 -7.90
C SER A 84 6.58 -8.69 -9.34
N ASP A 85 5.64 -8.83 -10.29
CA ASP A 85 5.96 -8.99 -11.72
C ASP A 85 6.60 -7.72 -12.29
N ALA A 86 6.10 -6.54 -11.90
CA ALA A 86 6.69 -5.25 -12.29
C ALA A 86 8.05 -5.05 -11.60
N VAL A 87 8.17 -5.42 -10.32
CA VAL A 87 9.43 -5.34 -9.57
C VAL A 87 10.52 -6.19 -10.22
N LYS A 88 10.22 -7.45 -10.55
CA LYS A 88 11.14 -8.35 -11.27
C LYS A 88 11.59 -7.75 -12.61
N LYS A 89 10.67 -7.15 -13.36
CA LYS A 89 10.97 -6.52 -14.64
C LYS A 89 11.99 -5.39 -14.48
N VAL A 90 11.79 -4.48 -13.53
CA VAL A 90 12.74 -3.39 -13.24
C VAL A 90 14.09 -3.94 -12.77
N LEU A 91 14.10 -4.98 -11.93
CA LEU A 91 15.32 -5.63 -11.46
C LEU A 91 16.12 -6.22 -12.62
N PHE A 92 15.47 -6.95 -13.52
CA PHE A 92 16.13 -7.53 -14.70
C PHE A 92 16.65 -6.46 -15.66
N GLU A 93 15.90 -5.36 -15.88
CA GLU A 93 16.37 -4.24 -16.69
C GLU A 93 17.62 -3.59 -16.08
N LYS A 94 17.68 -3.46 -14.75
CA LYS A 94 18.87 -2.95 -14.05
C LYS A 94 20.06 -3.90 -14.18
N ILE A 95 19.86 -5.21 -13.99
CA ILE A 95 20.92 -6.22 -14.16
C ILE A 95 21.46 -6.19 -15.60
N ALA A 96 20.57 -6.04 -16.58
CA ALA A 96 20.93 -5.89 -17.99
C ALA A 96 21.54 -4.52 -18.33
N LYS A 97 21.79 -3.64 -17.33
CA LYS A 97 22.33 -2.28 -17.50
C LYS A 97 21.49 -1.39 -18.42
N LYS A 98 20.20 -1.66 -18.54
CA LYS A 98 19.26 -0.88 -19.33
C LYS A 98 18.84 0.38 -18.55
N ASN A 99 19.66 1.43 -18.59
CA ASN A 99 19.47 2.66 -17.83
C ASN A 99 18.55 3.69 -18.52
N LYS A 100 18.09 3.41 -19.75
CA LYS A 100 17.18 4.28 -20.54
C LYS A 100 16.14 3.44 -21.25
N ASN A 101 14.99 4.05 -21.55
CA ASN A 101 13.88 3.41 -22.26
C ASN A 101 13.41 2.12 -21.58
N GLY A 102 13.28 2.15 -20.24
CA GLY A 102 12.72 1.06 -19.46
C GLY A 102 11.28 0.74 -19.88
N SER A 103 10.82 -0.43 -19.49
CA SER A 103 9.43 -0.85 -19.76
C SER A 103 8.45 -0.40 -18.68
N VAL A 104 8.95 0.14 -17.56
CA VAL A 104 8.17 0.52 -16.38
C VAL A 104 8.52 1.95 -15.99
N ASP A 105 7.53 2.85 -15.98
CA ASP A 105 7.72 4.24 -15.55
C ASP A 105 7.16 4.47 -14.16
N ILE A 106 5.97 3.92 -13.87
CA ILE A 106 5.29 4.03 -12.59
C ILE A 106 4.78 2.64 -12.18
N ILE A 107 4.88 2.33 -10.89
CA ILE A 107 4.33 1.11 -10.30
C ILE A 107 3.35 1.50 -9.19
N TRP A 108 2.14 0.92 -9.19
CA TRP A 108 1.33 0.88 -7.99
C TRP A 108 1.92 -0.20 -7.08
N ILE A 109 2.57 0.24 -6.02
CA ILE A 109 3.42 -0.58 -5.16
C ILE A 109 2.96 -0.50 -3.70
N ASN A 110 3.31 -1.48 -2.91
CA ASN A 110 3.05 -1.54 -1.48
C ASN A 110 3.94 -2.58 -0.78
N GLY A 111 4.09 -2.42 0.52
CA GLY A 111 4.63 -3.39 1.45
C GLY A 111 6.00 -3.94 1.07
N GLU A 112 6.09 -5.26 0.98
CA GLU A 112 7.35 -5.97 0.68
C GLU A 112 7.90 -5.69 -0.72
N ASN A 113 7.03 -5.33 -1.67
CA ASN A 113 7.45 -4.90 -3.00
C ASN A 113 8.19 -3.57 -2.93
N PHE A 114 7.68 -2.60 -2.16
CA PHE A 114 8.36 -1.34 -1.89
C PHE A 114 9.70 -1.57 -1.18
N LEU A 115 9.72 -2.40 -0.13
CA LEU A 115 10.94 -2.76 0.57
C LEU A 115 11.99 -3.38 -0.37
N THR A 116 11.56 -4.28 -1.24
CA THR A 116 12.44 -4.93 -2.23
C THR A 116 13.04 -3.93 -3.19
N MET A 117 12.22 -3.02 -3.76
CA MET A 117 12.72 -1.98 -4.65
C MET A 117 13.66 -1.01 -3.95
N LYS A 118 13.34 -0.63 -2.70
CA LYS A 118 14.17 0.26 -1.87
C LYS A 118 15.53 -0.38 -1.58
N LYS A 119 15.57 -1.64 -1.11
CA LYS A 119 16.81 -2.36 -0.81
C LYS A 119 17.73 -2.55 -2.02
N ASN A 120 17.13 -2.72 -3.20
CA ASN A 120 17.88 -2.92 -4.45
C ASN A 120 18.16 -1.61 -5.20
N ASN A 121 17.85 -0.43 -4.61
CA ASN A 121 18.01 0.89 -5.25
C ASN A 121 17.35 0.96 -6.64
N LEU A 122 16.09 0.49 -6.74
CA LEU A 122 15.30 0.47 -7.98
C LEU A 122 14.33 1.65 -8.08
N LEU A 123 14.15 2.40 -6.98
CA LEU A 123 13.29 3.58 -6.92
C LEU A 123 14.08 4.84 -7.25
N LEU A 124 13.38 5.88 -7.64
CA LEU A 124 13.97 7.20 -7.85
C LEU A 124 14.60 7.71 -6.54
N ASN A 125 15.88 8.11 -6.60
CA ASN A 125 16.72 8.27 -5.41
C ASN A 125 16.52 9.55 -4.59
N LYS A 126 15.73 10.49 -5.08
CA LYS A 126 15.54 11.79 -4.40
C LYS A 126 14.13 11.87 -3.83
N ASN A 127 13.93 12.69 -2.83
CA ASN A 127 12.61 13.06 -2.27
C ASN A 127 11.73 13.75 -3.33
N TRP A 128 11.53 13.09 -4.47
CA TRP A 128 10.87 13.67 -5.64
C TRP A 128 9.41 14.02 -5.36
N ILE A 129 8.76 13.26 -4.49
CA ILE A 129 7.35 13.52 -4.16
C ILE A 129 7.16 14.88 -3.47
N LEU A 130 8.13 15.31 -2.66
CA LEU A 130 8.08 16.59 -1.95
C LEU A 130 8.29 17.80 -2.90
N GLN A 131 8.81 17.54 -4.11
CA GLN A 131 8.98 18.55 -5.15
C GLN A 131 7.72 18.73 -6.02
N LEU A 132 6.72 17.86 -5.86
CA LEU A 132 5.47 17.96 -6.61
C LEU A 132 4.58 19.06 -6.01
N PRO A 133 3.93 19.90 -6.82
CA PRO A 133 3.07 20.98 -6.33
C PRO A 133 1.94 20.50 -5.42
N ASN A 134 1.44 19.28 -5.65
CA ASN A 134 0.34 18.69 -4.90
C ASN A 134 0.78 17.97 -3.62
N SER A 135 2.08 17.86 -3.33
CA SER A 135 2.58 17.25 -2.09
C SER A 135 2.06 17.99 -0.85
N LYS A 136 1.79 19.29 -0.96
CA LYS A 136 1.21 20.12 0.10
C LYS A 136 -0.16 19.67 0.62
N PHE A 137 -0.86 18.82 -0.13
CA PHE A 137 -2.15 18.26 0.29
C PHE A 137 -2.02 16.95 1.06
N ILE A 138 -0.80 16.47 1.28
CA ILE A 138 -0.52 15.22 1.96
C ILE A 138 0.37 15.53 3.19
N ASP A 139 -0.06 15.04 4.33
CA ASP A 139 0.75 15.13 5.55
C ASP A 139 1.84 14.04 5.53
N PHE A 140 3.10 14.44 5.37
CA PHE A 140 4.27 13.59 5.45
C PHE A 140 5.00 13.70 6.80
N SER A 141 4.30 14.12 7.86
CA SER A 141 4.88 14.09 9.21
C SER A 141 5.10 12.66 9.69
N LYS A 142 5.99 12.46 10.67
CA LYS A 142 6.31 11.14 11.23
C LYS A 142 5.11 10.42 11.85
N SER A 143 4.09 11.14 12.27
CA SER A 143 2.84 10.61 12.82
C SER A 143 1.81 10.25 11.75
N SER A 144 2.04 10.66 10.52
CA SER A 144 1.13 10.41 9.40
C SER A 144 1.22 8.95 8.93
N PRO A 145 0.08 8.32 8.58
CA PRO A 145 0.09 7.00 7.98
C PRO A 145 0.79 6.96 6.60
N TYR A 146 0.96 8.11 5.93
CA TYR A 146 1.68 8.21 4.65
C TYR A 146 3.20 8.21 4.79
N PHE A 147 3.71 8.29 6.03
CA PHE A 147 5.14 8.28 6.31
C PHE A 147 5.75 6.88 6.20
N TYR A 148 4.92 5.85 6.31
CA TYR A 148 5.33 4.44 6.25
C TYR A 148 4.46 3.66 5.28
N ASP A 149 5.06 2.68 4.62
CA ASP A 149 4.35 1.61 3.90
C ASP A 149 4.68 0.27 4.58
N PHE A 150 3.68 -0.37 5.17
CA PHE A 150 3.85 -1.62 5.95
C PHE A 150 5.02 -1.55 6.96
N GLY A 151 5.14 -0.43 7.67
CA GLY A 151 6.20 -0.19 8.64
C GLY A 151 7.53 0.24 8.05
N ILE A 152 7.65 0.35 6.72
CA ILE A 152 8.87 0.81 6.05
C ILE A 152 8.77 2.31 5.80
N PHE A 153 9.75 3.07 6.30
CA PHE A 153 9.83 4.51 6.09
C PHE A 153 9.91 4.86 4.60
N ASN A 154 9.01 5.73 4.15
CA ASN A 154 8.82 6.10 2.74
C ASN A 154 10.04 6.84 2.14
N GLU A 155 10.70 7.71 2.90
CA GLU A 155 11.85 8.55 2.44
C GLU A 155 11.53 9.42 1.21
N GLY A 156 10.28 9.79 1.01
CA GLY A 156 9.89 10.57 -0.16
C GLY A 156 10.06 9.84 -1.50
N LYS A 157 10.03 8.51 -1.50
CA LYS A 157 10.22 7.66 -2.69
C LYS A 157 8.91 7.14 -3.27
N GLU A 158 7.82 7.31 -2.55
CA GLU A 158 6.50 6.78 -2.86
C GLU A 158 5.45 7.86 -2.67
N MET A 159 4.66 8.12 -3.71
CA MET A 159 3.51 9.05 -3.63
C MET A 159 2.27 8.25 -3.21
N PRO A 160 1.60 8.61 -2.11
CA PRO A 160 0.40 7.93 -1.70
C PRO A 160 -0.69 8.01 -2.77
N TRP A 161 -1.22 6.85 -3.13
CA TRP A 161 -2.40 6.73 -4.00
C TRP A 161 -3.69 6.72 -3.17
N GLY A 162 -3.64 6.09 -2.00
CA GLY A 162 -4.72 5.98 -1.04
C GLY A 162 -4.29 5.16 0.17
N LEU A 163 -5.15 5.08 1.17
CA LEU A 163 -4.97 4.19 2.32
C LEU A 163 -5.85 2.96 2.16
N SER A 164 -5.30 1.82 2.51
CA SER A 164 -6.00 0.56 2.53
C SER A 164 -5.55 -0.26 3.73
N GLN A 165 -6.43 -1.11 4.24
CA GLN A 165 -6.12 -2.05 5.31
C GLN A 165 -6.79 -3.38 5.03
N LEU A 166 -6.26 -4.45 5.60
CA LEU A 166 -6.90 -5.74 5.54
C LEU A 166 -8.23 -5.67 6.29
N ILE A 167 -9.32 -5.99 5.61
CA ILE A 167 -10.65 -6.07 6.18
C ILE A 167 -11.23 -7.46 6.03
N PHE A 168 -12.11 -7.80 6.96
CA PHE A 168 -12.95 -8.98 6.90
C PHE A 168 -14.34 -8.57 6.44
N TYR A 169 -14.94 -9.36 5.56
CA TYR A 169 -16.35 -9.27 5.23
C TYR A 169 -17.01 -10.60 5.56
N TYR A 170 -18.29 -10.58 5.83
CA TYR A 170 -19.02 -11.76 6.30
C TYR A 170 -20.46 -11.77 5.79
N ASP A 171 -21.04 -12.96 5.74
CA ASP A 171 -22.46 -13.14 5.47
C ASP A 171 -23.28 -12.80 6.72
N SER A 172 -24.04 -11.71 6.66
CA SER A 172 -24.84 -11.22 7.79
C SER A 172 -26.06 -12.11 8.09
N ASP A 173 -26.47 -12.94 7.15
CA ASP A 173 -27.56 -13.87 7.34
C ASP A 173 -27.12 -15.11 8.13
N GLN A 174 -25.91 -15.57 7.88
CA GLN A 174 -25.30 -16.72 8.54
C GLN A 174 -24.63 -16.35 9.87
N LEU A 175 -23.93 -15.21 9.92
CA LEU A 175 -23.08 -14.83 11.05
C LEU A 175 -23.66 -13.65 11.85
N LYS A 176 -24.33 -13.94 12.97
CA LYS A 176 -24.91 -12.90 13.83
C LYS A 176 -23.91 -12.31 14.83
N ILE A 177 -22.86 -13.07 15.20
CA ILE A 177 -21.78 -12.64 16.11
C ILE A 177 -20.47 -12.69 15.35
N VAL A 178 -19.95 -11.51 15.02
CA VAL A 178 -18.74 -11.36 14.20
C VAL A 178 -17.49 -11.41 15.09
N PRO A 179 -16.49 -12.23 14.78
CA PRO A 179 -15.20 -12.22 15.46
C PRO A 179 -14.49 -10.86 15.33
N LYS A 180 -13.99 -10.32 16.44
CA LYS A 180 -13.29 -9.02 16.50
C LYS A 180 -11.84 -9.15 16.95
N SER A 181 -11.33 -10.36 17.08
CA SER A 181 -9.94 -10.64 17.48
C SER A 181 -9.51 -12.02 16.99
N ALA A 182 -8.19 -12.27 16.95
CA ALA A 182 -7.64 -13.59 16.61
C ALA A 182 -8.18 -14.70 17.51
N SER A 183 -8.40 -14.42 18.81
CA SER A 183 -8.99 -15.38 19.74
C SER A 183 -10.45 -15.70 19.41
N GLN A 184 -11.25 -14.69 19.10
CA GLN A 184 -12.65 -14.88 18.70
C GLN A 184 -12.76 -15.58 17.34
N LEU A 185 -11.87 -15.25 16.40
CA LEU A 185 -11.79 -15.93 15.10
C LEU A 185 -11.42 -17.41 15.28
N LYS A 186 -10.45 -17.73 16.15
CA LYS A 186 -10.12 -19.12 16.50
C LYS A 186 -11.34 -19.89 17.03
N ASN A 187 -12.10 -19.26 17.93
CA ASN A 187 -13.30 -19.87 18.48
C ASN A 187 -14.39 -20.07 17.41
N PHE A 188 -14.56 -19.10 16.51
CA PHE A 188 -15.47 -19.21 15.37
C PHE A 188 -15.07 -20.38 14.47
N ILE A 189 -13.80 -20.47 14.06
CA ILE A 189 -13.28 -21.53 13.18
C ILE A 189 -13.52 -22.92 13.80
N LYS A 190 -13.21 -23.09 15.10
CA LYS A 190 -13.41 -24.37 15.80
C LYS A 190 -14.88 -24.77 15.92
N LYS A 191 -15.79 -23.79 16.05
CA LYS A 191 -17.24 -24.04 16.16
C LYS A 191 -17.92 -24.25 14.79
N ASN A 192 -17.32 -23.75 13.73
CA ASN A 192 -17.86 -23.80 12.36
C ASN A 192 -16.81 -24.40 11.40
N PRO A 193 -16.48 -25.69 11.51
CA PRO A 193 -15.46 -26.31 10.69
C PRO A 193 -15.76 -26.16 9.19
N GLY A 194 -14.73 -25.83 8.42
CA GLY A 194 -14.84 -25.64 6.99
C GLY A 194 -15.34 -24.26 6.52
N ARG A 195 -15.83 -23.42 7.42
CA ARG A 195 -16.47 -22.13 7.04
C ARG A 195 -15.52 -20.93 6.96
N PHE A 196 -14.20 -21.14 7.12
CA PHE A 196 -13.17 -20.12 7.00
C PHE A 196 -11.90 -20.66 6.33
N THR A 197 -11.27 -19.84 5.51
CA THR A 197 -9.91 -20.02 5.00
C THR A 197 -9.34 -18.67 4.58
N PHE A 198 -8.11 -18.67 4.08
CA PHE A 198 -7.39 -17.50 3.57
C PHE A 198 -6.54 -17.89 2.36
N PRO A 199 -6.15 -16.94 1.49
CA PRO A 199 -5.28 -17.24 0.36
C PRO A 199 -3.92 -17.76 0.79
N GLN A 200 -3.37 -18.70 0.02
CA GLN A 200 -2.07 -19.29 0.30
C GLN A 200 -0.94 -18.26 0.13
N PRO A 201 -0.05 -18.05 1.13
CA PRO A 201 1.19 -17.32 0.91
C PRO A 201 2.00 -17.92 -0.25
N PRO A 202 2.68 -17.12 -1.08
CA PRO A 202 2.99 -15.69 -0.89
C PRO A 202 1.94 -14.69 -1.39
N ASP A 203 0.67 -15.10 -1.59
CA ASP A 203 -0.39 -14.13 -1.90
C ASP A 203 -0.38 -12.97 -0.88
N PHE A 204 -0.60 -11.74 -1.37
CA PHE A 204 -0.52 -10.53 -0.56
C PHE A 204 -1.53 -10.52 0.60
N ILE A 205 -2.78 -10.98 0.37
CA ILE A 205 -3.82 -11.05 1.42
C ILE A 205 -3.48 -12.15 2.41
N GLY A 206 -3.10 -13.34 1.93
CA GLY A 206 -2.71 -14.44 2.78
C GLY A 206 -1.53 -14.09 3.70
N THR A 207 -0.48 -13.49 3.11
CA THR A 207 0.68 -13.02 3.89
C THR A 207 0.28 -11.94 4.90
N SER A 208 -0.61 -11.02 4.52
CA SER A 208 -1.09 -9.96 5.43
C SER A 208 -1.94 -10.53 6.56
N PHE A 209 -2.75 -11.57 6.29
CA PHE A 209 -3.50 -12.27 7.31
C PHE A 209 -2.58 -12.92 8.35
N LEU A 210 -1.51 -13.63 7.92
CA LEU A 210 -0.53 -14.18 8.85
C LEU A 210 0.11 -13.10 9.71
N LYS A 211 0.49 -11.96 9.11
CA LYS A 211 1.04 -10.81 9.84
C LYS A 211 0.05 -10.24 10.87
N GLN A 212 -1.23 -10.14 10.50
CA GLN A 212 -2.29 -9.68 11.42
C GLN A 212 -2.43 -10.60 12.61
N ILE A 213 -2.50 -11.93 12.38
CA ILE A 213 -2.55 -12.90 13.47
C ILE A 213 -1.30 -12.83 14.34
N LEU A 214 -0.11 -12.75 13.74
CA LEU A 214 1.15 -12.61 14.48
C LEU A 214 1.12 -11.40 15.43
N ILE A 215 0.68 -10.24 14.96
CA ILE A 215 0.59 -9.03 15.78
C ILE A 215 -0.42 -9.20 16.93
N GLU A 216 -1.53 -9.87 16.67
CA GLU A 216 -2.56 -10.04 17.70
C GLU A 216 -2.20 -11.06 18.77
N VAL A 217 -1.57 -12.18 18.38
CA VAL A 217 -1.24 -13.26 19.35
C VAL A 217 0.06 -12.99 20.09
N SER A 218 0.96 -12.18 19.53
CA SER A 218 2.22 -11.86 20.18
C SER A 218 2.00 -11.07 21.46
N LYS A 219 2.67 -11.50 22.53
CA LYS A 219 2.73 -10.78 23.81
C LYS A 219 3.57 -9.54 23.75
N ASP A 220 4.56 -9.52 22.84
CA ASP A 220 5.53 -8.44 22.68
C ASP A 220 5.34 -7.71 21.36
N LYS A 221 4.43 -6.74 21.35
CA LYS A 221 4.11 -5.95 20.16
C LYS A 221 5.23 -4.95 19.77
N GLU A 222 6.10 -4.60 20.70
CA GLU A 222 7.24 -3.71 20.47
C GLU A 222 8.25 -4.29 19.46
N LEU A 223 8.30 -5.61 19.33
CA LEU A 223 9.15 -6.29 18.35
C LEU A 223 8.89 -5.87 16.90
N PHE A 224 7.63 -5.53 16.57
CA PHE A 224 7.25 -5.24 15.18
C PHE A 224 7.66 -3.84 14.70
N TYR A 225 8.12 -2.98 15.62
CA TYR A 225 8.73 -1.69 15.29
C TYR A 225 10.23 -1.78 15.00
N ASN A 226 10.84 -2.94 15.25
CA ASN A 226 12.26 -3.17 15.10
C ASN A 226 12.54 -4.10 13.91
N LYS A 227 13.79 -4.06 13.41
CA LYS A 227 14.23 -4.98 12.38
C LYS A 227 14.20 -6.42 12.93
N TYR A 228 13.61 -7.33 12.16
CA TYR A 228 13.61 -8.75 12.50
C TYR A 228 15.05 -9.28 12.62
N ASN A 229 15.30 -10.03 13.69
CA ASN A 229 16.56 -10.67 13.97
C ASN A 229 16.31 -12.13 14.36
N THR A 230 16.79 -13.07 13.54
CA THR A 230 16.66 -14.52 13.75
C THR A 230 17.33 -15.01 15.04
N ASN A 231 18.33 -14.30 15.53
CA ASN A 231 19.05 -14.65 16.76
C ASN A 231 18.43 -14.04 18.02
N ASN A 232 17.24 -13.49 17.94
CA ASN A 232 16.54 -12.89 19.06
C ASN A 232 15.40 -13.82 19.51
N ASP A 233 15.54 -14.39 20.71
CA ASP A 233 14.57 -15.32 21.31
C ASP A 233 13.15 -14.75 21.39
N ARG A 234 12.99 -13.42 21.54
CA ARG A 234 11.69 -12.76 21.56
C ARG A 234 10.99 -12.90 20.20
N HIS A 235 11.72 -12.76 19.07
CA HIS A 235 11.16 -12.99 17.72
C HIS A 235 10.77 -14.44 17.52
N THR A 236 11.60 -15.38 17.96
CA THR A 236 11.32 -16.81 17.89
C THR A 236 10.08 -17.16 18.72
N SER A 237 9.97 -16.61 19.94
CA SER A 237 8.78 -16.80 20.78
C SER A 237 7.50 -16.31 20.10
N SER A 238 7.52 -15.12 19.50
CA SER A 238 6.34 -14.59 18.79
C SER A 238 5.94 -15.43 17.58
N LEU A 239 6.93 -15.98 16.84
CA LEU A 239 6.64 -16.92 15.75
C LEU A 239 6.05 -18.24 16.25
N ASN A 240 6.51 -18.75 17.38
CA ASN A 240 5.93 -19.95 18.00
C ASN A 240 4.47 -19.70 18.42
N GLU A 241 4.14 -18.52 18.97
CA GLU A 241 2.76 -18.13 19.27
C GLU A 241 1.87 -18.12 18.01
N LEU A 242 2.41 -17.61 16.87
CA LEU A 242 1.72 -17.66 15.59
C LEU A 242 1.46 -19.09 15.13
N TRP A 243 2.50 -19.94 15.12
CA TRP A 243 2.35 -21.31 14.63
C TRP A 243 1.45 -22.13 15.54
N ASN A 244 1.52 -21.97 16.84
CA ASN A 244 0.58 -22.61 17.79
C ASN A 244 -0.88 -22.22 17.47
N TRP A 245 -1.11 -20.93 17.13
CA TRP A 245 -2.45 -20.49 16.75
C TRP A 245 -2.92 -21.20 15.47
N PHE A 246 -2.06 -21.32 14.46
CA PHE A 246 -2.38 -22.02 13.19
C PHE A 246 -2.54 -23.53 13.40
N ASP A 247 -1.70 -24.18 14.19
CA ASP A 247 -1.81 -25.61 14.51
C ASP A 247 -3.16 -25.95 15.13
N GLU A 248 -3.65 -25.06 16.00
CA GLU A 248 -4.96 -25.22 16.62
C GLU A 248 -6.15 -25.05 15.66
N VAL A 249 -6.04 -24.21 14.62
CA VAL A 249 -7.18 -23.91 13.74
C VAL A 249 -7.13 -24.67 12.42
N THR A 250 -5.96 -25.07 11.94
CA THR A 250 -5.77 -25.70 10.63
C THR A 250 -6.69 -26.91 10.38
N PRO A 251 -6.89 -27.82 11.35
CA PRO A 251 -7.81 -28.96 11.14
C PRO A 251 -9.28 -28.55 10.91
N PHE A 252 -9.65 -27.34 11.29
CA PHE A 252 -11.00 -26.80 11.21
C PHE A 252 -11.19 -25.81 10.05
N LEU A 253 -10.12 -25.49 9.31
CA LEU A 253 -10.21 -24.67 8.11
C LEU A 253 -10.94 -25.40 6.99
N TRP A 254 -11.36 -24.65 5.97
CA TRP A 254 -11.90 -25.19 4.74
C TRP A 254 -11.02 -26.34 4.22
N LYS A 255 -11.66 -27.47 3.83
CA LYS A 255 -10.99 -28.71 3.45
C LYS A 255 -9.94 -29.19 4.48
N SER A 256 -10.18 -28.92 5.76
CA SER A 256 -9.29 -29.28 6.87
C SER A 256 -7.86 -28.74 6.71
N GLY A 257 -7.71 -27.58 6.09
CA GLY A 257 -6.42 -26.94 5.87
C GLY A 257 -5.47 -27.68 4.93
N LYS A 258 -5.95 -28.67 4.15
CA LYS A 258 -5.13 -29.44 3.19
C LYS A 258 -4.88 -28.69 1.89
N THR A 259 -5.69 -27.68 1.61
CA THR A 259 -5.57 -26.81 0.43
C THR A 259 -6.11 -25.41 0.76
N TYR A 260 -5.65 -24.42 0.02
CA TYR A 260 -5.99 -23.03 0.20
C TYR A 260 -6.28 -22.37 -1.14
N PRO A 261 -7.15 -21.33 -1.22
CA PRO A 261 -7.34 -20.56 -2.44
C PRO A 261 -6.03 -19.87 -2.86
N ASN A 262 -5.78 -19.77 -4.14
CA ASN A 262 -4.53 -19.21 -4.67
C ASN A 262 -4.45 -17.69 -4.53
N ASN A 263 -5.59 -17.01 -4.41
CA ASN A 263 -5.68 -15.56 -4.33
C ASN A 263 -7.06 -15.13 -3.80
N TYR A 264 -7.24 -13.82 -3.62
CA TYR A 264 -8.49 -13.28 -3.10
C TYR A 264 -9.70 -13.47 -4.03
N LEU A 265 -9.51 -13.59 -5.35
CA LEU A 265 -10.62 -13.87 -6.28
C LEU A 265 -11.16 -15.29 -6.06
N SER A 266 -10.25 -16.25 -5.91
CA SER A 266 -10.64 -17.63 -5.56
C SER A 266 -11.29 -17.71 -4.18
N LEU A 267 -10.82 -16.90 -3.21
CA LEU A 267 -11.46 -16.79 -1.90
C LEU A 267 -12.89 -16.22 -2.01
N GLY A 268 -13.05 -15.16 -2.82
CA GLY A 268 -14.34 -14.54 -3.08
C GLY A 268 -15.33 -15.48 -3.78
N GLN A 269 -14.84 -16.35 -4.67
CA GLN A 269 -15.66 -17.37 -5.30
C GLN A 269 -16.18 -18.40 -4.28
N LEU A 270 -15.33 -18.89 -3.37
CA LEU A 270 -15.76 -19.78 -2.29
C LEU A 270 -16.82 -19.14 -1.38
N PHE A 271 -16.68 -17.84 -1.13
CA PHE A 271 -17.68 -17.08 -0.37
C PHE A 271 -19.01 -16.98 -1.15
N SER A 272 -18.95 -16.65 -2.44
CA SER A 272 -20.11 -16.60 -3.34
C SER A 272 -20.84 -17.96 -3.45
N ASP A 273 -20.07 -19.04 -3.43
CA ASP A 273 -20.60 -20.42 -3.48
C ASP A 273 -21.13 -20.91 -2.12
N ASN A 274 -21.21 -19.99 -1.12
CA ASN A 274 -21.64 -20.30 0.25
C ASN A 274 -20.80 -21.39 0.95
N GLU A 275 -19.53 -21.54 0.56
CA GLU A 275 -18.60 -22.44 1.28
C GLU A 275 -17.96 -21.76 2.50
N LEU A 276 -17.93 -20.42 2.53
CA LEU A 276 -17.33 -19.62 3.60
C LEU A 276 -18.30 -18.58 4.14
N ASP A 277 -18.19 -18.30 5.45
CA ASP A 277 -18.97 -17.25 6.13
C ASP A 277 -18.19 -15.93 6.27
N ILE A 278 -16.85 -16.00 6.15
CA ILE A 278 -15.95 -14.85 6.29
C ILE A 278 -14.95 -14.85 5.12
N GLY A 279 -14.79 -13.71 4.48
CA GLY A 279 -13.78 -13.46 3.48
C GLY A 279 -12.84 -12.29 3.86
N LEU A 280 -11.77 -12.12 3.10
CA LEU A 280 -10.70 -11.16 3.34
C LEU A 280 -10.44 -10.32 2.09
N THR A 281 -10.22 -9.02 2.27
CA THR A 281 -9.85 -8.13 1.15
C THR A 281 -9.17 -6.86 1.65
N PHE A 282 -8.41 -6.19 0.77
CA PHE A 282 -7.96 -4.80 0.97
C PHE A 282 -8.88 -3.77 0.30
N ASN A 283 -9.88 -4.22 -0.44
CA ASN A 283 -10.80 -3.34 -1.15
C ASN A 283 -12.13 -3.24 -0.38
N ILE A 284 -12.31 -2.16 0.37
CA ILE A 284 -13.53 -1.91 1.16
C ILE A 284 -14.82 -1.93 0.31
N ALA A 285 -14.73 -1.61 -0.98
CA ALA A 285 -15.88 -1.63 -1.88
C ALA A 285 -16.16 -3.03 -2.49
N TYR A 286 -15.29 -4.02 -2.25
CA TYR A 286 -15.40 -5.35 -2.87
C TYR A 286 -16.72 -6.05 -2.56
N PRO A 287 -17.16 -6.19 -1.29
CA PRO A 287 -18.42 -6.87 -1.01
C PRO A 287 -19.63 -6.16 -1.67
N LYS A 288 -19.69 -4.84 -1.56
CA LYS A 288 -20.78 -4.07 -2.19
C LYS A 288 -20.82 -4.25 -3.71
N ASN A 289 -19.64 -4.31 -4.35
CA ASN A 289 -19.55 -4.53 -5.79
C ASN A 289 -20.01 -5.94 -6.18
N GLU A 290 -19.71 -6.96 -5.37
CA GLU A 290 -20.15 -8.34 -5.63
C GLU A 290 -21.66 -8.49 -5.39
N ILE A 291 -22.24 -7.87 -4.36
CA ILE A 291 -23.69 -7.78 -4.16
C ILE A 291 -24.37 -7.15 -5.38
N SER A 292 -23.82 -6.04 -5.90
CA SER A 292 -24.39 -5.36 -7.07
C SER A 292 -24.38 -6.18 -8.37
N LYS A 293 -23.58 -7.24 -8.42
CA LYS A 293 -23.48 -8.22 -9.52
C LYS A 293 -24.34 -9.46 -9.28
N GLY A 294 -24.92 -9.60 -8.08
CA GLY A 294 -25.64 -10.80 -7.67
C GLY A 294 -24.75 -11.98 -7.30
N ASN A 295 -23.49 -11.72 -6.96
CA ASN A 295 -22.56 -12.76 -6.55
C ASN A 295 -22.59 -13.03 -5.03
N PHE A 296 -23.02 -12.04 -4.22
CA PHE A 296 -23.18 -12.14 -2.77
C PHE A 296 -24.62 -11.85 -2.38
#